data_a2b3f829b35c407aba50f8f4bd6771bd
#
_entry.id   a2b3f829b35c407aba50f8f4bd6771bd
#
_cell.length_a   1.000
_cell.length_b   1.000
_cell.length_c   1.000
_cell.angle_alpha   90.00
_cell.angle_beta   90.00
_cell.angle_gamma   90.00
#
_symmetry.space_group_name_H-M   'P 1'
#
loop_
_entity.id
_entity.type
_entity.pdbx_description
1 polymer ?
#
loop_
_entity_poly.entity_id
_entity_poly.type
_entity_poly.pdbx_seq_one_letter_code
_entity_poly.pdbx_strand_id
1 'polypeptide(L)'
;MDRRTLLGATAATAITPAFAADDDRWAGIAAQYDITRKTVQLEHGNWGMMARPVLTAYRAHVERVNRDTSFYARREMPGEIEAIRARAAASFGVAMKEFAFTRNATEAMRALILGYNKLRPGDAVLYADLDYDSMQACMDSLKARRGVEVIRIALPLPATHDAVIAAYAQAFIQHPNLRMVLLTQVSHRTGLVLPVAEIAAMARLHGIDAIVDAAHGVGQIDCTLPDIESDFIGINLHKWIGAPLGVGAIVIREGRLADIDVDPAEAGADPADIRSRVHTGTVDYAAQLAVPAALDFQESIGLAAKQARLRALRDRWVRPARELARVEILTPDDPGSYGAITAFRLKGQTSHEANLALAKRLLDEHGIFTVHRDGLASGSCVRVTPALATTMEEVDRFVAALRKVVG
;
A
#
# COMPACT_ATOMS: atom_id res chain seq x y z
N MET A 1 1.51 -75.76 11.97
CA MET A 1 2.24 -75.01 10.97
C MET A 1 1.63 -73.59 10.92
N ASP A 2 2.30 -72.72 11.58
CA ASP A 2 1.72 -71.54 12.18
C ASP A 2 1.85 -70.29 11.27
N ARG A 3 0.73 -69.65 10.94
CA ARG A 3 0.69 -68.36 10.27
C ARG A 3 0.60 -67.26 11.34
N ARG A 4 1.72 -66.63 11.63
CA ARG A 4 1.73 -65.45 12.49
C ARG A 4 1.32 -64.22 11.68
N THR A 5 0.21 -63.64 12.08
CA THR A 5 -0.35 -62.36 11.65
C THR A 5 0.57 -61.22 12.14
N LEU A 6 1.17 -60.45 11.20
CA LEU A 6 1.80 -59.22 11.49
C LEU A 6 0.72 -58.10 11.49
N LEU A 7 0.42 -57.59 12.68
CA LEU A 7 -0.33 -56.36 12.87
C LEU A 7 0.63 -55.17 12.59
N GLY A 8 0.39 -54.50 11.44
CA GLY A 8 1.06 -53.23 11.15
C GLY A 8 0.45 -52.12 11.98
N ALA A 9 1.21 -51.60 12.93
CA ALA A 9 0.89 -50.35 13.60
C ALA A 9 1.20 -49.15 12.66
N THR A 10 0.16 -48.54 12.11
CA THR A 10 0.25 -47.26 11.43
C THR A 10 0.57 -46.16 12.47
N ALA A 11 1.80 -45.68 12.47
CA ALA A 11 2.17 -44.49 13.22
C ALA A 11 1.44 -43.28 12.63
N ALA A 12 0.50 -42.75 13.37
CA ALA A 12 -0.07 -41.44 13.11
C ALA A 12 1.02 -40.40 13.44
N THR A 13 1.66 -39.88 12.41
CA THR A 13 2.58 -38.76 12.51
C THR A 13 1.78 -37.53 12.94
N ALA A 14 2.02 -37.08 14.16
CA ALA A 14 1.46 -35.83 14.69
C ALA A 14 2.02 -34.63 13.90
N ILE A 15 1.16 -34.02 13.08
CA ILE A 15 1.43 -32.78 12.32
C ILE A 15 1.27 -31.52 13.23
N THR A 16 1.27 -31.68 14.53
CA THR A 16 0.95 -30.65 15.51
C THR A 16 2.06 -29.64 15.87
N PRO A 17 3.37 -29.84 15.68
CA PRO A 17 4.34 -28.84 16.14
C PRO A 17 4.51 -27.62 15.22
N ALA A 18 4.29 -27.70 13.92
CA ALA A 18 4.56 -26.59 13.00
C ALA A 18 3.52 -25.46 13.10
N PHE A 19 2.25 -25.78 13.26
CA PHE A 19 1.18 -24.78 13.39
C PHE A 19 1.23 -24.03 14.74
N ALA A 20 1.51 -24.73 15.84
CA ALA A 20 1.65 -24.11 17.16
C ALA A 20 2.86 -23.14 17.22
N ALA A 21 3.98 -23.52 16.64
CA ALA A 21 5.17 -22.68 16.57
C ALA A 21 4.95 -21.42 15.69
N ASP A 22 4.12 -21.51 14.66
CA ASP A 22 3.77 -20.35 13.80
C ASP A 22 2.79 -19.40 14.52
N ASP A 23 1.82 -19.92 15.26
CA ASP A 23 0.91 -19.10 16.07
C ASP A 23 1.65 -18.36 17.19
N ASP A 24 2.59 -19.00 17.88
CA ASP A 24 3.45 -18.36 18.90
C ASP A 24 4.32 -17.24 18.31
N ARG A 25 4.88 -17.47 17.11
CA ARG A 25 5.64 -16.44 16.39
C ARG A 25 4.79 -15.20 16.12
N TRP A 26 3.59 -15.38 15.57
CA TRP A 26 2.71 -14.26 15.24
C TRP A 26 2.14 -13.57 16.47
N ALA A 27 1.89 -14.28 17.54
CA ALA A 27 1.53 -13.69 18.84
C ALA A 27 2.69 -12.84 19.40
N GLY A 28 3.94 -13.31 19.30
CA GLY A 28 5.13 -12.55 19.68
C GLY A 28 5.32 -11.27 18.85
N ILE A 29 5.06 -11.33 17.52
CA ILE A 29 5.10 -10.15 16.64
C ILE A 29 3.97 -9.19 16.98
N ALA A 30 2.73 -9.66 17.15
CA ALA A 30 1.59 -8.82 17.51
C ALA A 30 1.79 -8.12 18.86
N ALA A 31 2.46 -8.77 19.80
CA ALA A 31 2.82 -8.21 21.09
C ALA A 31 3.85 -7.07 21.03
N GLN A 32 4.53 -6.86 19.89
CA GLN A 32 5.41 -5.70 19.69
C GLN A 32 4.66 -4.41 19.39
N TYR A 33 3.33 -4.45 19.27
CA TYR A 33 2.53 -3.27 18.96
C TYR A 33 1.65 -2.85 20.14
N ASP A 34 1.88 -1.66 20.67
CA ASP A 34 1.12 -1.08 21.77
C ASP A 34 -0.13 -0.36 21.21
N ILE A 35 -1.19 -1.11 20.96
CA ILE A 35 -2.46 -0.58 20.45
C ILE A 35 -3.59 -0.74 21.45
N THR A 36 -4.58 0.13 21.37
CA THR A 36 -5.81 -0.03 22.16
C THR A 36 -6.57 -1.29 21.76
N ARG A 37 -7.09 -2.02 22.73
CA ARG A 37 -7.98 -3.17 22.53
C ARG A 37 -9.44 -2.87 22.93
N LYS A 38 -9.77 -1.58 23.14
CA LYS A 38 -11.16 -1.14 23.41
C LYS A 38 -12.10 -1.45 22.25
N THR A 39 -11.56 -1.39 21.02
CA THR A 39 -12.24 -1.75 19.78
C THR A 39 -11.37 -2.71 19.01
N VAL A 40 -11.96 -3.59 18.21
CA VAL A 40 -11.25 -4.37 17.19
C VAL A 40 -10.90 -3.42 16.04
N GLN A 41 -9.61 -3.16 15.88
CA GLN A 41 -9.10 -2.26 14.85
C GLN A 41 -8.93 -3.02 13.52
N LEU A 42 -9.76 -2.71 12.54
CA LEU A 42 -9.66 -3.23 11.17
C LEU A 42 -9.56 -2.08 10.14
N GLU A 43 -8.92 -1.00 10.55
CA GLU A 43 -8.62 0.16 9.70
C GLU A 43 -7.14 0.57 9.86
N HIS A 44 -6.25 -0.27 9.34
CA HIS A 44 -4.82 0.00 9.29
C HIS A 44 -4.34 0.54 7.93
N GLY A 45 -5.28 0.88 7.04
CA GLY A 45 -4.99 1.40 5.72
C GLY A 45 -4.75 2.91 5.68
N ASN A 46 -5.11 3.66 6.72
CA ASN A 46 -4.85 5.09 6.78
C ASN A 46 -3.36 5.34 7.03
N TRP A 47 -2.84 4.81 8.13
CA TRP A 47 -1.41 4.69 8.42
C TRP A 47 -1.12 3.40 9.18
N GLY A 48 0.16 2.99 9.20
CA GLY A 48 0.64 1.87 9.99
C GLY A 48 0.98 2.27 11.42
N MET A 49 1.09 1.27 12.28
CA MET A 49 1.59 1.42 13.64
C MET A 49 3.10 1.20 13.67
N MET A 50 3.77 1.91 14.55
CA MET A 50 5.14 1.60 14.91
C MET A 50 5.17 0.40 15.86
N ALA A 51 6.03 -0.59 15.59
CA ALA A 51 6.41 -1.58 16.61
C ALA A 51 7.24 -0.90 17.71
N ARG A 52 7.29 -1.50 18.91
CA ARG A 52 8.04 -0.92 20.06
C ARG A 52 9.48 -0.53 19.74
N PRO A 53 10.30 -1.34 19.03
CA PRO A 53 11.68 -0.91 18.71
C PRO A 53 11.68 0.37 17.84
N VAL A 54 10.75 0.52 16.90
CA VAL A 54 10.62 1.72 16.07
C VAL A 54 10.19 2.94 16.90
N LEU A 55 9.17 2.76 17.75
CA LEU A 55 8.69 3.83 18.64
C LEU A 55 9.77 4.26 19.63
N THR A 56 10.56 3.34 20.14
CA THR A 56 11.69 3.61 21.04
C THR A 56 12.77 4.43 20.33
N ALA A 57 13.17 4.02 19.14
CA ALA A 57 14.14 4.75 18.32
C ALA A 57 13.61 6.16 17.98
N TYR A 58 12.36 6.29 17.57
CA TYR A 58 11.75 7.56 17.24
C TYR A 58 11.75 8.53 18.44
N ARG A 59 11.37 8.06 19.63
CA ARG A 59 11.41 8.88 20.86
C ARG A 59 12.83 9.38 21.18
N ALA A 60 13.82 8.49 21.09
CA ALA A 60 15.22 8.85 21.31
C ALA A 60 15.70 9.91 20.30
N HIS A 61 15.29 9.80 19.03
CA HIS A 61 15.61 10.80 18.01
C HIS A 61 14.88 12.13 18.22
N VAL A 62 13.63 12.13 18.67
CA VAL A 62 12.91 13.36 19.05
C VAL A 62 13.67 14.09 20.19
N GLU A 63 14.07 13.36 21.22
CA GLU A 63 14.86 13.92 22.33
C GLU A 63 16.21 14.47 21.85
N ARG A 64 16.93 13.74 20.99
CA ARG A 64 18.21 14.18 20.42
C ARG A 64 18.05 15.42 19.57
N VAL A 65 17.13 15.45 18.62
CA VAL A 65 16.90 16.61 17.74
C VAL A 65 16.53 17.85 18.56
N ASN A 66 15.69 17.69 19.60
CA ASN A 66 15.30 18.79 20.47
C ASN A 66 16.45 19.27 21.37
N ARG A 67 17.29 18.36 21.89
CA ARG A 67 18.42 18.71 22.77
C ARG A 67 19.55 19.38 22.00
N ASP A 68 19.95 18.79 20.87
CA ASP A 68 21.18 19.18 20.15
C ASP A 68 20.92 20.26 19.07
N THR A 69 19.65 20.49 18.74
CA THR A 69 19.11 21.60 17.94
C THR A 69 19.90 21.91 16.64
N SER A 70 20.12 23.20 16.36
CA SER A 70 20.75 23.67 15.13
C SER A 70 22.22 23.25 14.97
N PHE A 71 22.94 22.99 16.07
CA PHE A 71 24.32 22.51 15.97
C PHE A 71 24.34 21.13 15.31
N TYR A 72 23.54 20.19 15.80
CA TYR A 72 23.38 18.86 15.21
C TYR A 72 22.84 18.94 13.77
N ALA A 73 21.79 19.72 13.55
CA ALA A 73 21.17 19.88 12.24
C ALA A 73 22.14 20.42 11.16
N ARG A 74 23.15 21.21 11.55
CA ARG A 74 24.11 21.81 10.62
C ARG A 74 25.41 21.02 10.46
N ARG A 75 25.71 20.07 11.33
CA ARG A 75 27.01 19.40 11.37
C ARG A 75 26.95 17.89 11.10
N GLU A 76 26.06 17.17 11.79
CA GLU A 76 26.04 15.70 11.78
C GLU A 76 24.85 15.13 11.02
N MET A 77 23.66 15.69 11.25
CA MET A 77 22.39 15.17 10.71
C MET A 77 22.39 15.01 9.20
N PRO A 78 22.95 15.91 8.35
CA PRO A 78 22.93 15.73 6.90
C PRO A 78 23.63 14.44 6.48
N GLY A 79 24.77 14.09 7.08
CA GLY A 79 25.49 12.86 6.81
C GLY A 79 24.71 11.62 7.28
N GLU A 80 24.05 11.69 8.43
CA GLU A 80 23.19 10.60 8.93
C GLU A 80 21.98 10.37 8.01
N ILE A 81 21.29 11.42 7.58
CA ILE A 81 20.16 11.31 6.65
C ILE A 81 20.59 10.71 5.29
N GLU A 82 21.77 11.08 4.78
CA GLU A 82 22.30 10.47 3.55
C GLU A 82 22.58 8.96 3.74
N ALA A 83 23.17 8.57 4.85
CA ALA A 83 23.41 7.17 5.17
C ALA A 83 22.07 6.37 5.28
N ILE A 84 21.06 6.97 5.91
CA ILE A 84 19.72 6.38 6.04
C ILE A 84 19.05 6.30 4.68
N ARG A 85 19.19 7.31 3.83
CA ARG A 85 18.68 7.30 2.45
C ARG A 85 19.31 6.16 1.64
N ALA A 86 20.63 6.00 1.74
CA ALA A 86 21.33 4.88 1.10
C ALA A 86 20.83 3.52 1.59
N ARG A 87 20.65 3.36 2.92
CA ARG A 87 20.12 2.13 3.54
C ARG A 87 18.68 1.85 3.06
N ALA A 88 17.81 2.87 3.03
CA ALA A 88 16.44 2.71 2.57
C ALA A 88 16.37 2.34 1.08
N ALA A 89 17.12 3.03 0.23
CA ALA A 89 17.19 2.70 -1.20
C ALA A 89 17.62 1.25 -1.43
N ALA A 90 18.67 0.80 -0.73
CA ALA A 90 19.17 -0.57 -0.80
C ALA A 90 18.11 -1.61 -0.35
N SER A 91 17.36 -1.34 0.74
CA SER A 91 16.29 -2.22 1.22
C SER A 91 15.15 -2.36 0.21
N PHE A 92 14.91 -1.35 -0.61
CA PHE A 92 13.89 -1.38 -1.66
C PHE A 92 14.43 -1.83 -3.03
N GLY A 93 15.72 -2.16 -3.14
CA GLY A 93 16.34 -2.68 -4.36
C GLY A 93 16.62 -1.62 -5.43
N VAL A 94 16.79 -0.34 -5.05
CA VAL A 94 17.09 0.76 -5.97
C VAL A 94 18.39 1.47 -5.59
N ALA A 95 19.00 2.18 -6.54
CA ALA A 95 20.19 2.98 -6.25
C ALA A 95 19.82 4.24 -5.45
N MET A 96 20.72 4.71 -4.59
CA MET A 96 20.49 5.93 -3.80
C MET A 96 20.16 7.16 -4.67
N LYS A 97 20.76 7.26 -5.86
CA LYS A 97 20.49 8.34 -6.83
C LYS A 97 19.08 8.30 -7.43
N GLU A 98 18.39 7.16 -7.32
CA GLU A 98 17.01 6.96 -7.79
C GLU A 98 15.97 7.20 -6.68
N PHE A 99 16.40 7.51 -5.45
CA PHE A 99 15.54 7.56 -4.27
C PHE A 99 15.70 8.88 -3.51
N ALA A 100 14.61 9.55 -3.20
CA ALA A 100 14.60 10.67 -2.26
C ALA A 100 13.45 10.55 -1.27
N PHE A 101 13.70 10.93 0.00
CA PHE A 101 12.63 11.00 0.98
C PHE A 101 11.63 12.11 0.66
N THR A 102 10.36 11.82 0.93
CA THR A 102 9.24 12.76 0.93
C THR A 102 8.49 12.61 2.25
N ARG A 103 7.55 13.51 2.54
CA ARG A 103 6.68 13.37 3.72
C ARG A 103 5.68 12.22 3.58
N ASN A 104 5.32 11.85 2.36
CA ASN A 104 4.39 10.78 2.05
C ASN A 104 4.35 10.51 0.53
N ALA A 105 3.68 9.41 0.14
CA ALA A 105 3.47 9.11 -1.27
C ALA A 105 2.67 10.19 -2.01
N THR A 106 1.75 10.90 -1.35
CA THR A 106 0.97 11.98 -1.98
C THR A 106 1.88 13.10 -2.48
N GLU A 107 2.89 13.50 -1.70
CA GLU A 107 3.90 14.48 -2.13
C GLU A 107 4.72 13.94 -3.30
N ALA A 108 5.22 12.70 -3.21
CA ALA A 108 5.95 12.04 -4.27
C ALA A 108 5.14 11.97 -5.57
N MET A 109 3.92 11.48 -5.51
CA MET A 109 3.04 11.33 -6.66
C MET A 109 2.67 12.69 -7.28
N ARG A 110 2.45 13.72 -6.46
CA ARG A 110 2.21 15.07 -6.99
C ARG A 110 3.42 15.60 -7.75
N ALA A 111 4.63 15.39 -7.23
CA ALA A 111 5.86 15.78 -7.92
C ALA A 111 5.99 15.04 -9.26
N LEU A 112 5.74 13.73 -9.28
CA LEU A 112 5.77 12.93 -10.49
C LEU A 112 4.73 13.37 -11.52
N ILE A 113 3.44 13.44 -11.12
CA ILE A 113 2.34 13.75 -12.05
C ILE A 113 2.43 15.18 -12.58
N LEU A 114 2.63 16.17 -11.70
CA LEU A 114 2.61 17.58 -12.11
C LEU A 114 3.93 18.01 -12.75
N GLY A 115 5.05 17.39 -12.35
CA GLY A 115 6.38 17.64 -12.92
C GLY A 115 6.66 16.88 -14.21
N TYR A 116 5.83 15.89 -14.61
CA TYR A 116 6.05 15.15 -15.85
C TYR A 116 5.97 16.06 -17.08
N ASN A 117 7.11 16.24 -17.77
CA ASN A 117 7.30 17.31 -18.77
C ASN A 117 7.22 16.84 -20.22
N LYS A 118 6.91 15.55 -20.45
CA LYS A 118 6.78 15.02 -21.83
C LYS A 118 5.43 15.31 -22.47
N LEU A 119 4.43 15.72 -21.69
CA LEU A 119 3.09 16.01 -22.20
C LEU A 119 3.08 17.26 -23.10
N ARG A 120 2.34 17.15 -24.20
CA ARG A 120 2.09 18.24 -25.15
C ARG A 120 0.58 18.47 -25.28
N PRO A 121 0.12 19.69 -25.65
CA PRO A 121 -1.28 19.92 -25.97
C PRO A 121 -1.78 18.91 -27.00
N GLY A 122 -2.94 18.28 -26.72
CA GLY A 122 -3.52 17.22 -27.56
C GLY A 122 -3.11 15.80 -27.19
N ASP A 123 -2.09 15.60 -26.33
CA ASP A 123 -1.85 14.29 -25.72
C ASP A 123 -2.97 13.92 -24.75
N ALA A 124 -3.04 12.66 -24.35
CA ALA A 124 -3.97 12.20 -23.34
C ALA A 124 -3.25 11.56 -22.15
N VAL A 125 -3.90 11.59 -20.98
CA VAL A 125 -3.50 10.89 -19.76
C VAL A 125 -4.65 10.04 -19.26
N LEU A 126 -4.35 8.91 -18.59
CA LEU A 126 -5.35 7.94 -18.16
C LEU A 126 -5.23 7.61 -16.69
N TYR A 127 -6.36 7.47 -16.01
CA TYR A 127 -6.47 6.86 -14.68
C TYR A 127 -7.76 6.03 -14.53
N ALA A 128 -7.81 5.18 -13.51
CA ALA A 128 -8.96 4.35 -13.20
C ALA A 128 -9.76 4.89 -11.99
N ASP A 129 -11.02 4.47 -11.87
CA ASP A 129 -11.90 4.80 -10.74
C ASP A 129 -11.38 4.31 -9.38
N LEU A 130 -10.50 3.30 -9.36
CA LEU A 130 -9.87 2.77 -8.15
C LEU A 130 -8.57 3.47 -7.74
N ASP A 131 -8.09 4.44 -8.52
CA ASP A 131 -6.94 5.27 -8.14
C ASP A 131 -7.29 6.22 -7.01
N TYR A 132 -6.26 6.70 -6.29
CA TYR A 132 -6.45 7.56 -5.12
C TYR A 132 -7.00 8.93 -5.49
N ASP A 133 -8.04 9.41 -4.78
CA ASP A 133 -8.79 10.63 -5.08
C ASP A 133 -7.92 11.85 -5.35
N SER A 134 -6.91 12.08 -4.51
CA SER A 134 -6.02 13.23 -4.68
C SER A 134 -5.16 13.11 -5.94
N MET A 135 -4.84 11.88 -6.37
CA MET A 135 -4.08 11.65 -7.59
C MET A 135 -4.97 11.77 -8.83
N GLN A 136 -6.22 11.31 -8.76
CA GLN A 136 -7.23 11.59 -9.79
C GLN A 136 -7.37 13.11 -10.01
N ALA A 137 -7.48 13.89 -8.92
CA ALA A 137 -7.56 15.35 -8.99
C ALA A 137 -6.29 15.99 -9.60
N CYS A 138 -5.09 15.42 -9.31
CA CYS A 138 -3.85 15.85 -9.95
C CYS A 138 -3.88 15.58 -11.46
N MET A 139 -4.32 14.38 -11.89
CA MET A 139 -4.49 14.02 -13.30
C MET A 139 -5.48 14.94 -13.99
N ASP A 140 -6.63 15.21 -13.38
CA ASP A 140 -7.64 16.15 -13.91
C ASP A 140 -7.09 17.56 -14.12
N SER A 141 -6.23 18.03 -13.21
CA SER A 141 -5.62 19.35 -13.30
C SER A 141 -4.71 19.51 -14.52
N LEU A 142 -4.20 18.41 -15.09
CA LEU A 142 -3.32 18.44 -16.26
C LEU A 142 -4.05 18.97 -17.52
N LYS A 143 -5.38 18.81 -17.59
CA LYS A 143 -6.19 19.40 -18.67
C LYS A 143 -5.94 20.91 -18.76
N ALA A 144 -6.06 21.62 -17.68
CA ALA A 144 -5.85 23.08 -17.67
C ALA A 144 -4.36 23.46 -17.71
N ARG A 145 -3.48 22.64 -17.11
CA ARG A 145 -2.05 22.96 -17.00
C ARG A 145 -1.24 22.66 -18.25
N ARG A 146 -1.59 21.58 -18.98
CA ARG A 146 -0.81 21.03 -20.09
C ARG A 146 -1.61 20.96 -21.41
N GLY A 147 -2.93 21.22 -21.38
CA GLY A 147 -3.79 21.14 -22.57
C GLY A 147 -4.05 19.71 -23.04
N VAL A 148 -3.96 18.74 -22.13
CA VAL A 148 -4.16 17.31 -22.42
C VAL A 148 -5.61 16.89 -22.23
N GLU A 149 -6.00 15.80 -22.88
CA GLU A 149 -7.22 15.07 -22.60
C GLU A 149 -7.04 14.18 -21.36
N VAL A 150 -8.08 14.05 -20.53
CA VAL A 150 -8.05 13.18 -19.35
C VAL A 150 -9.07 12.06 -19.56
N ILE A 151 -8.56 10.84 -19.70
CA ILE A 151 -9.35 9.63 -19.87
C ILE A 151 -9.54 8.96 -18.51
N ARG A 152 -10.78 8.59 -18.21
CA ARG A 152 -11.15 7.84 -17.01
C ARG A 152 -11.74 6.52 -17.42
N ILE A 153 -11.24 5.42 -16.82
CA ILE A 153 -11.83 4.10 -16.98
C ILE A 153 -12.41 3.61 -15.67
N ALA A 154 -13.49 2.84 -15.76
CA ALA A 154 -14.01 2.06 -14.65
C ALA A 154 -13.45 0.64 -14.74
N LEU A 155 -12.85 0.16 -13.65
CA LEU A 155 -12.38 -1.22 -13.62
C LEU A 155 -13.57 -2.19 -13.50
N PRO A 156 -13.51 -3.36 -14.16
CA PRO A 156 -14.61 -4.31 -14.16
C PRO A 156 -14.90 -4.84 -12.75
N LEU A 157 -16.14 -5.28 -12.53
CA LEU A 157 -16.52 -6.01 -11.33
C LEU A 157 -17.22 -7.32 -11.75
N PRO A 158 -16.67 -8.50 -11.43
CA PRO A 158 -15.44 -8.72 -10.66
C PRO A 158 -14.17 -8.28 -11.39
N ALA A 159 -13.22 -7.70 -10.64
CA ALA A 159 -11.92 -7.23 -11.14
C ALA A 159 -10.94 -8.42 -11.26
N THR A 160 -11.24 -9.39 -12.13
CA THR A 160 -10.31 -10.51 -12.40
C THR A 160 -9.06 -9.98 -13.11
N HIS A 161 -7.95 -10.71 -12.99
CA HIS A 161 -6.68 -10.36 -13.64
C HIS A 161 -6.88 -10.06 -15.14
N ASP A 162 -7.45 -10.99 -15.89
CA ASP A 162 -7.63 -10.82 -17.34
C ASP A 162 -8.58 -9.67 -17.70
N ALA A 163 -9.64 -9.47 -16.91
CA ALA A 163 -10.58 -8.37 -17.14
C ALA A 163 -9.92 -7.01 -16.89
N VAL A 164 -9.05 -6.90 -15.89
CA VAL A 164 -8.26 -5.68 -15.61
C VAL A 164 -7.27 -5.41 -16.74
N ILE A 165 -6.49 -6.40 -17.15
CA ILE A 165 -5.55 -6.28 -18.29
C ILE A 165 -6.31 -5.86 -19.55
N ALA A 166 -7.44 -6.49 -19.86
CA ALA A 166 -8.27 -6.17 -21.03
C ALA A 166 -8.77 -4.72 -20.99
N ALA A 167 -9.18 -4.20 -19.82
CA ALA A 167 -9.65 -2.83 -19.69
C ALA A 167 -8.56 -1.80 -20.05
N TYR A 168 -7.34 -1.98 -19.54
CA TYR A 168 -6.21 -1.12 -19.89
C TYR A 168 -5.78 -1.29 -21.36
N ALA A 169 -5.70 -2.53 -21.87
CA ALA A 169 -5.37 -2.79 -23.27
C ALA A 169 -6.35 -2.10 -24.23
N GLN A 170 -7.65 -2.21 -23.94
CA GLN A 170 -8.67 -1.53 -24.73
C GLN A 170 -8.51 0.00 -24.69
N ALA A 171 -8.26 0.58 -23.53
CA ALA A 171 -8.04 2.02 -23.40
C ALA A 171 -6.79 2.48 -24.19
N PHE A 172 -5.69 1.74 -24.16
CA PHE A 172 -4.48 2.08 -24.91
C PHE A 172 -4.69 2.03 -26.43
N ILE A 173 -5.48 1.08 -26.92
CA ILE A 173 -5.84 0.98 -28.35
C ILE A 173 -6.80 2.10 -28.77
N GLN A 174 -7.78 2.43 -27.94
CA GLN A 174 -8.80 3.42 -28.24
C GLN A 174 -8.26 4.87 -28.21
N HIS A 175 -7.19 5.12 -27.47
CA HIS A 175 -6.63 6.44 -27.28
C HIS A 175 -5.13 6.48 -27.69
N PRO A 176 -4.81 6.50 -28.99
CA PRO A 176 -3.43 6.46 -29.49
C PRO A 176 -2.60 7.68 -29.13
N ASN A 177 -3.25 8.76 -28.65
CA ASN A 177 -2.60 9.96 -28.11
C ASN A 177 -2.28 9.87 -26.61
N LEU A 178 -2.51 8.74 -25.94
CA LEU A 178 -2.07 8.51 -24.57
C LEU A 178 -0.54 8.60 -24.45
N ARG A 179 -0.07 9.28 -23.40
CA ARG A 179 1.35 9.39 -23.07
C ARG A 179 1.68 9.04 -21.62
N MET A 180 0.68 9.07 -20.76
CA MET A 180 0.89 8.78 -19.34
C MET A 180 -0.32 8.03 -18.77
N VAL A 181 -0.06 7.00 -17.96
CA VAL A 181 -1.07 6.29 -17.19
C VAL A 181 -0.71 6.32 -15.71
N LEU A 182 -1.69 6.61 -14.86
CA LEU A 182 -1.60 6.43 -13.42
C LEU A 182 -2.03 5.01 -13.07
N LEU A 183 -1.25 4.32 -12.25
CA LEU A 183 -1.54 2.97 -11.75
C LEU A 183 -1.40 2.94 -10.24
N THR A 184 -2.43 2.51 -9.52
CA THR A 184 -2.34 2.26 -8.08
C THR A 184 -2.10 0.77 -7.83
N GLN A 185 -0.91 0.41 -7.31
CA GLN A 185 -0.52 -0.99 -7.12
C GLN A 185 -1.51 -1.77 -6.23
N VAL A 186 -1.98 -1.17 -5.14
CA VAL A 186 -3.02 -1.74 -4.28
C VAL A 186 -4.07 -0.68 -4.00
N SER A 187 -5.27 -0.88 -4.50
CA SER A 187 -6.38 0.06 -4.31
C SER A 187 -6.69 0.29 -2.84
N HIS A 188 -6.66 1.55 -2.43
CA HIS A 188 -7.06 1.96 -1.08
C HIS A 188 -8.58 1.77 -0.83
N ARG A 189 -9.38 1.56 -1.88
CA ARG A 189 -10.84 1.38 -1.80
C ARG A 189 -11.20 -0.08 -1.62
N THR A 190 -10.76 -0.93 -2.53
CA THR A 190 -11.16 -2.35 -2.59
C THR A 190 -10.08 -3.31 -2.14
N GLY A 191 -8.82 -2.88 -2.08
CA GLY A 191 -7.68 -3.77 -1.84
C GLY A 191 -7.30 -4.61 -3.06
N LEU A 192 -7.86 -4.32 -4.24
CA LEU A 192 -7.43 -4.93 -5.49
C LEU A 192 -5.94 -4.66 -5.68
N VAL A 193 -5.17 -5.72 -5.87
CA VAL A 193 -3.77 -5.66 -6.32
C VAL A 193 -3.78 -5.66 -7.83
N LEU A 194 -3.35 -4.56 -8.43
CA LEU A 194 -3.23 -4.45 -9.89
C LEU A 194 -1.98 -5.19 -10.38
N PRO A 195 -2.02 -5.85 -11.53
CA PRO A 195 -0.85 -6.39 -12.22
C PRO A 195 -0.04 -5.27 -12.87
N VAL A 196 0.53 -4.38 -12.02
CA VAL A 196 1.16 -3.13 -12.48
C VAL A 196 2.32 -3.35 -13.43
N ALA A 197 3.14 -4.40 -13.23
CA ALA A 197 4.26 -4.72 -14.10
C ALA A 197 3.80 -5.06 -15.53
N GLU A 198 2.75 -5.88 -15.64
CA GLU A 198 2.19 -6.27 -16.94
C GLU A 198 1.55 -5.07 -17.64
N ILE A 199 0.80 -4.24 -16.90
CA ILE A 199 0.18 -3.03 -17.47
C ILE A 199 1.25 -2.01 -17.87
N ALA A 200 2.30 -1.81 -17.05
CA ALA A 200 3.41 -0.89 -17.37
C ALA A 200 4.21 -1.37 -18.61
N ALA A 201 4.47 -2.69 -18.70
CA ALA A 201 5.11 -3.27 -19.87
C ALA A 201 4.27 -3.07 -21.15
N MET A 202 2.96 -3.30 -21.06
CA MET A 202 2.02 -3.06 -22.16
C MET A 202 1.97 -1.57 -22.53
N ALA A 203 1.90 -0.65 -21.55
CA ALA A 203 1.92 0.79 -21.76
C ALA A 203 3.18 1.22 -22.54
N ARG A 204 4.35 0.70 -22.14
CA ARG A 204 5.65 0.98 -22.80
C ARG A 204 5.63 0.61 -24.28
N LEU A 205 5.00 -0.51 -24.66
CA LEU A 205 4.86 -0.91 -26.07
C LEU A 205 4.03 0.08 -26.89
N HIS A 206 3.16 0.85 -26.24
CA HIS A 206 2.36 1.91 -26.84
C HIS A 206 3.00 3.32 -26.70
N GLY A 207 4.22 3.43 -26.16
CA GLY A 207 4.87 4.71 -25.90
C GLY A 207 4.22 5.53 -24.79
N ILE A 208 3.61 4.83 -23.81
CA ILE A 208 2.92 5.42 -22.67
C ILE A 208 3.79 5.18 -21.42
N ASP A 209 4.08 6.22 -20.66
CA ASP A 209 4.78 6.11 -19.39
C ASP A 209 3.79 5.81 -18.24
N ALA A 210 4.14 4.86 -17.39
CA ALA A 210 3.39 4.53 -16.18
C ALA A 210 3.96 5.30 -14.98
N ILE A 211 3.10 5.97 -14.22
CA ILE A 211 3.42 6.52 -12.88
C ILE A 211 2.67 5.67 -11.86
N VAL A 212 3.41 5.06 -10.91
CA VAL A 212 2.84 4.06 -10.00
C VAL A 212 2.73 4.59 -8.58
N ASP A 213 1.51 4.60 -8.06
CA ASP A 213 1.24 4.77 -6.63
C ASP A 213 1.35 3.43 -5.92
N ALA A 214 2.49 3.21 -5.25
CA ALA A 214 2.76 2.03 -4.45
C ALA A 214 2.59 2.27 -2.93
N ALA A 215 1.79 3.29 -2.55
CA ALA A 215 1.57 3.67 -1.16
C ALA A 215 1.03 2.54 -0.28
N HIS A 216 0.29 1.60 -0.84
CA HIS A 216 -0.21 0.41 -0.15
C HIS A 216 0.47 -0.89 -0.55
N GLY A 217 1.30 -0.90 -1.60
CA GLY A 217 1.99 -2.10 -2.06
C GLY A 217 3.24 -2.39 -1.24
N VAL A 218 4.12 -1.38 -1.12
CA VAL A 218 5.41 -1.52 -0.42
C VAL A 218 5.20 -1.93 1.04
N GLY A 219 5.80 -3.06 1.41
CA GLY A 219 5.68 -3.65 2.75
C GLY A 219 4.40 -4.43 3.02
N GLN A 220 3.47 -4.52 2.05
CA GLN A 220 2.28 -5.38 2.11
C GLN A 220 2.38 -6.55 1.14
N ILE A 221 2.82 -6.27 -0.08
CA ILE A 221 2.96 -7.25 -1.16
C ILE A 221 4.42 -7.67 -1.25
N ASP A 222 4.66 -8.95 -1.46
CA ASP A 222 6.00 -9.52 -1.64
C ASP A 222 6.52 -9.18 -3.05
N CYS A 223 6.98 -7.96 -3.20
CA CYS A 223 7.65 -7.46 -4.39
C CYS A 223 8.64 -6.36 -4.02
N THR A 224 9.69 -6.22 -4.79
CA THR A 224 10.65 -5.13 -4.73
C THR A 224 10.23 -3.98 -5.65
N LEU A 225 10.82 -2.79 -5.52
CA LEU A 225 10.51 -1.69 -6.44
C LEU A 225 10.90 -1.99 -7.90
N PRO A 226 12.00 -2.69 -8.19
CA PRO A 226 12.30 -3.17 -9.54
C PRO A 226 11.21 -4.04 -10.17
N ASP A 227 10.53 -4.89 -9.38
CA ASP A 227 9.47 -5.78 -9.87
C ASP A 227 8.21 -5.02 -10.34
N ILE A 228 8.07 -3.75 -10.00
CA ILE A 228 6.96 -2.88 -10.45
C ILE A 228 7.10 -2.52 -11.93
N GLU A 229 8.31 -2.60 -12.49
CA GLU A 229 8.63 -2.30 -13.89
C GLU A 229 8.22 -0.88 -14.36
N SER A 230 8.13 0.07 -13.44
CA SER A 230 7.88 1.48 -13.73
C SER A 230 9.10 2.33 -13.40
N ASP A 231 9.25 3.42 -14.16
CA ASP A 231 10.32 4.38 -13.95
C ASP A 231 9.98 5.43 -12.88
N PHE A 232 8.71 5.58 -12.53
CA PHE A 232 8.19 6.63 -11.65
C PHE A 232 7.29 6.04 -10.58
N ILE A 233 7.75 6.05 -9.31
CA ILE A 233 7.04 5.39 -8.22
C ILE A 233 6.98 6.29 -6.99
N GLY A 234 5.80 6.40 -6.37
CA GLY A 234 5.62 7.02 -5.05
C GLY A 234 5.29 5.98 -3.98
N ILE A 235 5.95 6.05 -2.81
CA ILE A 235 5.79 5.08 -1.72
C ILE A 235 5.55 5.74 -0.37
N ASN A 236 4.90 5.02 0.54
CA ASN A 236 4.81 5.37 1.95
C ASN A 236 5.62 4.40 2.81
N LEU A 237 6.46 4.94 3.70
CA LEU A 237 7.12 4.14 4.73
C LEU A 237 6.28 4.07 6.01
N HIS A 238 5.44 5.08 6.27
CA HIS A 238 4.60 5.14 7.48
C HIS A 238 3.32 4.29 7.42
N LYS A 239 3.13 3.48 6.38
CA LYS A 239 2.02 2.52 6.29
C LYS A 239 2.49 1.11 6.67
N TRP A 240 2.77 0.29 5.68
CA TRP A 240 3.09 -1.13 5.90
C TRP A 240 4.52 -1.40 6.39
N ILE A 241 5.45 -0.47 6.18
CA ILE A 241 6.79 -0.54 6.78
C ILE A 241 6.73 -0.17 8.27
N GLY A 242 5.76 0.67 8.68
CA GLY A 242 5.58 1.05 10.07
C GLY A 242 6.62 2.04 10.58
N ALA A 243 7.22 2.84 9.69
CA ALA A 243 8.00 4.02 10.08
C ALA A 243 7.07 5.08 10.72
N PRO A 244 7.61 6.07 11.44
CA PRO A 244 6.81 7.16 11.96
C PRO A 244 6.04 7.91 10.87
N LEU A 245 4.96 8.60 11.24
CA LEU A 245 4.18 9.43 10.31
C LEU A 245 5.07 10.50 9.67
N GLY A 246 4.77 10.85 8.42
CA GLY A 246 5.51 11.88 7.71
C GLY A 246 6.76 11.36 6.98
N VAL A 247 6.85 10.07 6.67
CA VAL A 247 7.92 9.49 5.85
C VAL A 247 7.35 8.72 4.67
N GLY A 248 7.73 9.12 3.47
CA GLY A 248 7.53 8.46 2.20
C GLY A 248 8.76 8.63 1.32
N ALA A 249 8.67 8.23 0.06
CA ALA A 249 9.73 8.48 -0.89
C ALA A 249 9.20 8.59 -2.33
N ILE A 250 9.97 9.32 -3.14
CA ILE A 250 9.89 9.36 -4.59
C ILE A 250 11.01 8.50 -5.17
N VAL A 251 10.68 7.73 -6.19
CA VAL A 251 11.64 6.93 -6.95
C VAL A 251 11.52 7.30 -8.42
N ILE A 252 12.66 7.63 -9.02
CA ILE A 252 12.79 7.92 -10.45
C ILE A 252 13.98 7.10 -10.96
N ARG A 253 13.73 6.20 -11.90
CA ARG A 253 14.77 5.30 -12.43
C ARG A 253 15.85 6.06 -13.18
N GLU A 254 17.05 5.49 -13.16
CA GLU A 254 18.20 6.07 -13.86
C GLU A 254 17.88 6.37 -15.33
N GLY A 255 18.31 7.54 -15.80
CA GLY A 255 18.05 8.01 -17.17
C GLY A 255 16.69 8.73 -17.35
N ARG A 256 15.79 8.67 -16.36
CA ARG A 256 14.45 9.27 -16.47
C ARG A 256 14.27 10.55 -15.61
N LEU A 257 15.30 10.94 -14.87
CA LEU A 257 15.23 12.10 -13.97
C LEU A 257 14.89 13.41 -14.70
N ALA A 258 15.39 13.59 -15.92
CA ALA A 258 15.12 14.78 -16.75
C ALA A 258 13.66 14.86 -17.25
N ASP A 259 12.88 13.79 -17.14
CA ASP A 259 11.48 13.75 -17.56
C ASP A 259 10.54 14.34 -16.50
N ILE A 260 11.05 14.62 -15.32
CA ILE A 260 10.34 15.31 -14.23
C ILE A 260 10.98 16.68 -14.00
N ASP A 261 10.18 17.73 -14.02
CA ASP A 261 10.64 19.10 -13.78
C ASP A 261 11.26 19.23 -12.37
N VAL A 262 12.27 20.09 -12.24
CA VAL A 262 12.79 20.54 -10.95
C VAL A 262 11.66 21.28 -10.21
N ASP A 263 11.50 21.02 -8.91
CA ASP A 263 10.54 21.78 -8.10
C ASP A 263 10.94 23.27 -8.13
N PRO A 264 10.00 24.19 -8.38
CA PRO A 264 10.31 25.63 -8.45
C PRO A 264 11.04 26.18 -7.21
N ALA A 265 10.81 25.59 -6.03
CA ALA A 265 11.48 26.00 -4.80
C ALA A 265 12.93 25.46 -4.71
N GLU A 266 13.31 24.53 -5.60
CA GLU A 266 14.66 23.96 -5.73
C GLU A 266 15.38 24.48 -7.00
N ALA A 267 14.98 25.61 -7.56
CA ALA A 267 15.52 26.14 -8.82
C ALA A 267 17.05 26.36 -8.84
N GLY A 268 17.69 26.45 -7.69
CA GLY A 268 19.16 26.56 -7.55
C GLY A 268 19.86 25.23 -7.27
N ALA A 269 19.14 24.12 -7.13
CA ALA A 269 19.71 22.81 -6.85
C ALA A 269 20.28 22.16 -8.11
N ASP A 270 21.14 21.14 -7.93
CA ASP A 270 21.64 20.33 -9.01
C ASP A 270 20.48 19.55 -9.67
N PRO A 271 20.19 19.79 -10.96
CA PRO A 271 19.12 19.07 -11.67
C PRO A 271 19.43 17.58 -11.86
N ALA A 272 20.65 17.13 -11.64
CA ALA A 272 21.03 15.72 -11.64
C ALA A 272 20.75 15.02 -10.30
N ASP A 273 20.39 15.75 -9.27
CA ASP A 273 20.00 15.20 -7.98
C ASP A 273 18.48 15.02 -7.92
N ILE A 274 18.02 13.79 -7.63
CA ILE A 274 16.60 13.49 -7.48
C ILE A 274 15.90 14.36 -6.41
N ARG A 275 16.63 14.80 -5.38
CA ARG A 275 16.10 15.68 -4.33
C ARG A 275 15.58 17.00 -4.86
N SER A 276 16.08 17.45 -6.00
CA SER A 276 15.58 18.66 -6.67
C SER A 276 14.15 18.53 -7.23
N ARG A 277 13.57 17.32 -7.24
CA ARG A 277 12.20 17.07 -7.73
C ARG A 277 11.14 17.30 -6.66
N VAL A 278 11.54 17.45 -5.40
CA VAL A 278 10.62 17.64 -4.27
C VAL A 278 11.20 18.65 -3.29
N HIS A 279 10.40 19.63 -2.89
CA HIS A 279 10.75 20.56 -1.82
C HIS A 279 9.98 20.20 -0.55
N THR A 280 10.68 19.61 0.40
CA THR A 280 10.05 19.19 1.67
C THR A 280 10.13 20.26 2.76
N GLY A 281 11.04 21.25 2.63
CA GLY A 281 11.33 22.24 3.66
C GLY A 281 11.79 21.56 4.95
N THR A 282 11.34 22.09 6.10
CA THR A 282 11.59 21.45 7.40
C THR A 282 10.64 20.30 7.61
N VAL A 283 11.19 19.12 7.88
CA VAL A 283 10.46 17.88 8.11
C VAL A 283 10.64 17.39 9.54
N ASP A 284 9.92 16.35 9.93
CA ASP A 284 10.22 15.58 11.14
C ASP A 284 11.48 14.74 10.90
N TYR A 285 12.64 15.29 11.19
CA TYR A 285 13.92 14.58 11.04
C TYR A 285 14.02 13.37 11.97
N ALA A 286 13.40 13.39 13.15
CA ALA A 286 13.38 12.25 14.04
C ALA A 286 12.65 11.06 13.41
N ALA A 287 11.62 11.34 12.61
CA ALA A 287 10.90 10.31 11.85
C ALA A 287 11.79 9.67 10.77
N GLN A 288 12.56 10.47 10.03
CA GLN A 288 13.51 9.93 9.05
C GLN A 288 14.65 9.15 9.71
N LEU A 289 15.18 9.65 10.83
CA LEU A 289 16.24 8.99 11.62
C LEU A 289 15.79 7.63 12.18
N ALA A 290 14.47 7.43 12.40
CA ALA A 290 13.91 6.16 12.88
C ALA A 290 13.63 5.13 11.76
N VAL A 291 13.81 5.49 10.48
CA VAL A 291 13.57 4.57 9.34
C VAL A 291 14.37 3.28 9.43
N PRO A 292 15.68 3.27 9.80
CA PRO A 292 16.43 2.03 9.93
C PRO A 292 15.78 1.04 10.89
N ALA A 293 15.30 1.49 12.05
CA ALA A 293 14.63 0.62 13.02
C ALA A 293 13.34 -0.01 12.45
N ALA A 294 12.62 0.71 11.59
CA ALA A 294 11.45 0.18 10.92
C ALA A 294 11.83 -0.88 9.87
N LEU A 295 12.88 -0.63 9.08
CA LEU A 295 13.38 -1.57 8.08
C LEU A 295 13.91 -2.85 8.76
N ASP A 296 14.74 -2.72 9.80
CA ASP A 296 15.29 -3.85 10.55
C ASP A 296 14.17 -4.72 11.15
N PHE A 297 13.14 -4.10 11.70
CA PHE A 297 11.98 -4.83 12.22
C PHE A 297 11.23 -5.58 11.11
N GLN A 298 11.01 -4.97 9.95
CA GLN A 298 10.34 -5.64 8.82
C GLN A 298 11.20 -6.78 8.24
N GLU A 299 12.50 -6.56 8.10
CA GLU A 299 13.45 -7.57 7.62
C GLU A 299 13.53 -8.79 8.56
N SER A 300 13.42 -8.57 9.88
CA SER A 300 13.37 -9.66 10.87
C SER A 300 12.14 -10.57 10.70
N ILE A 301 11.06 -10.04 10.14
CA ILE A 301 9.84 -10.80 9.84
C ILE A 301 9.96 -11.50 8.48
N GLY A 302 10.48 -10.79 7.49
CA GLY A 302 10.52 -11.20 6.10
C GLY A 302 9.22 -10.88 5.35
N LEU A 303 9.34 -10.32 4.15
CA LEU A 303 8.21 -9.78 3.38
C LEU A 303 7.22 -10.89 2.95
N ALA A 304 7.74 -12.01 2.45
CA ALA A 304 6.91 -13.16 2.07
C ALA A 304 6.09 -13.73 3.25
N ALA A 305 6.73 -13.88 4.42
CA ALA A 305 6.04 -14.36 5.63
C ALA A 305 4.98 -13.36 6.10
N LYS A 306 5.29 -12.06 6.04
CA LYS A 306 4.35 -10.98 6.35
C LYS A 306 3.14 -11.01 5.43
N GLN A 307 3.35 -11.09 4.12
CA GLN A 307 2.25 -11.18 3.15
C GLN A 307 1.39 -12.41 3.41
N ALA A 308 1.99 -13.56 3.65
CA ALA A 308 1.26 -14.79 3.97
C ALA A 308 0.39 -14.62 5.22
N ARG A 309 0.92 -14.00 6.30
CA ARG A 309 0.16 -13.69 7.52
C ARG A 309 -1.00 -12.73 7.25
N LEU A 310 -0.77 -11.66 6.52
CA LEU A 310 -1.80 -10.67 6.18
C LEU A 310 -2.92 -11.31 5.36
N ARG A 311 -2.59 -12.18 4.41
CA ARG A 311 -3.57 -12.96 3.65
C ARG A 311 -4.33 -13.94 4.53
N ALA A 312 -3.66 -14.62 5.46
CA ALA A 312 -4.33 -15.52 6.40
C ALA A 312 -5.36 -14.79 7.28
N LEU A 313 -5.04 -13.58 7.77
CA LEU A 313 -5.98 -12.73 8.51
C LEU A 313 -7.17 -12.30 7.63
N ARG A 314 -6.90 -11.92 6.38
CA ARG A 314 -7.95 -11.60 5.40
C ARG A 314 -8.84 -12.82 5.13
N ASP A 315 -8.28 -13.97 4.81
CA ASP A 315 -9.02 -15.16 4.42
C ASP A 315 -9.86 -15.71 5.57
N ARG A 316 -9.43 -15.53 6.82
CA ARG A 316 -10.16 -15.93 8.03
C ARG A 316 -11.56 -15.33 8.09
N TRP A 317 -11.76 -14.11 7.58
CA TRP A 317 -13.08 -13.50 7.56
C TRP A 317 -13.75 -13.55 6.18
N VAL A 318 -13.00 -13.48 5.09
CA VAL A 318 -13.57 -13.42 3.73
C VAL A 318 -14.25 -14.74 3.37
N ARG A 319 -13.63 -15.88 3.70
CA ARG A 319 -14.21 -17.20 3.37
C ARG A 319 -15.60 -17.37 3.99
N PRO A 320 -15.80 -17.22 5.31
CA PRO A 320 -17.15 -17.30 5.88
C PRO A 320 -18.08 -16.16 5.46
N ALA A 321 -17.56 -14.97 5.13
CA ALA A 321 -18.38 -13.87 4.65
C ALA A 321 -18.98 -14.14 3.27
N ARG A 322 -18.28 -14.86 2.38
CA ARG A 322 -18.80 -15.27 1.06
C ARG A 322 -19.98 -16.24 1.14
N GLU A 323 -20.09 -16.98 2.24
CA GLU A 323 -21.22 -17.89 2.49
C GLU A 323 -22.49 -17.13 2.92
N LEU A 324 -22.36 -15.87 3.34
CA LEU A 324 -23.51 -15.05 3.74
C LEU A 324 -24.22 -14.48 2.51
N ALA A 325 -25.47 -14.94 2.29
CA ALA A 325 -26.24 -14.63 1.08
C ALA A 325 -26.35 -13.13 0.76
N ARG A 326 -26.36 -12.27 1.81
CA ARG A 326 -26.49 -10.81 1.67
C ARG A 326 -25.18 -10.06 1.52
N VAL A 327 -24.03 -10.72 1.68
CA VAL A 327 -22.71 -10.10 1.56
C VAL A 327 -22.20 -10.19 0.14
N GLU A 328 -21.64 -9.10 -0.36
CA GLU A 328 -20.88 -9.03 -1.62
C GLU A 328 -19.46 -8.62 -1.31
N ILE A 329 -18.47 -9.48 -1.61
CA ILE A 329 -17.04 -9.16 -1.52
C ILE A 329 -16.60 -8.61 -2.86
N LEU A 330 -16.05 -7.39 -2.85
CA LEU A 330 -15.65 -6.67 -4.06
C LEU A 330 -14.22 -7.01 -4.52
N THR A 331 -13.38 -7.44 -3.57
CA THR A 331 -12.00 -7.86 -3.87
C THR A 331 -12.01 -9.28 -4.44
N PRO A 332 -11.35 -9.54 -5.56
CA PRO A 332 -11.24 -10.89 -6.13
C PRO A 332 -10.65 -11.91 -5.17
N ASP A 333 -10.80 -13.19 -5.49
CA ASP A 333 -10.28 -14.31 -4.68
C ASP A 333 -9.08 -15.00 -5.32
N ASP A 334 -8.62 -14.49 -6.45
CA ASP A 334 -7.36 -14.90 -7.04
C ASP A 334 -6.18 -14.41 -6.17
N PRO A 335 -5.27 -15.31 -5.73
CA PRO A 335 -4.16 -14.97 -4.85
C PRO A 335 -3.23 -13.86 -5.36
N GLY A 336 -3.15 -13.64 -6.68
CA GLY A 336 -2.41 -12.52 -7.27
C GLY A 336 -3.09 -11.17 -7.07
N SER A 337 -4.39 -11.15 -6.85
CA SER A 337 -5.23 -9.95 -6.89
C SER A 337 -5.59 -9.38 -5.54
N TYR A 338 -5.07 -9.91 -4.41
CA TYR A 338 -5.34 -9.37 -3.08
C TYR A 338 -4.16 -9.44 -2.11
N GLY A 339 -4.15 -8.51 -1.14
CA GLY A 339 -3.27 -8.48 0.03
C GLY A 339 -4.07 -8.57 1.33
N ALA A 340 -3.80 -7.65 2.26
CA ALA A 340 -4.54 -7.51 3.52
C ALA A 340 -5.89 -6.80 3.36
N ILE A 341 -5.92 -5.77 2.52
CA ILE A 341 -7.09 -4.92 2.32
C ILE A 341 -8.15 -5.68 1.53
N THR A 342 -9.39 -5.63 2.00
CA THR A 342 -10.54 -6.20 1.29
C THR A 342 -11.77 -5.36 1.55
N ALA A 343 -12.62 -5.19 0.54
CA ALA A 343 -13.87 -4.46 0.66
C ALA A 343 -15.08 -5.38 0.47
N PHE A 344 -16.14 -5.04 1.18
CA PHE A 344 -17.44 -5.68 1.05
C PHE A 344 -18.57 -4.66 1.16
N ARG A 345 -19.77 -5.06 0.78
CA ARG A 345 -21.02 -4.35 1.03
C ARG A 345 -22.18 -5.33 1.18
N LEU A 346 -23.31 -4.86 1.62
CA LEU A 346 -24.55 -5.65 1.53
C LEU A 346 -25.07 -5.55 0.09
N LYS A 347 -25.51 -6.69 -0.46
CA LYS A 347 -26.03 -6.76 -1.84
C LYS A 347 -27.14 -5.73 -2.06
N GLY A 348 -26.99 -4.94 -3.12
CA GLY A 348 -27.90 -3.86 -3.48
C GLY A 348 -27.71 -2.57 -2.69
N GLN A 349 -26.87 -2.53 -1.66
CA GLN A 349 -26.57 -1.32 -0.90
C GLN A 349 -25.27 -0.67 -1.39
N THR A 350 -25.40 0.16 -2.41
CA THR A 350 -24.26 0.79 -3.10
C THR A 350 -24.09 2.28 -2.75
N SER A 351 -25.01 2.87 -1.97
CA SER A 351 -24.94 4.29 -1.61
C SER A 351 -23.92 4.56 -0.51
N HIS A 352 -23.46 5.81 -0.44
CA HIS A 352 -22.61 6.35 0.62
C HIS A 352 -23.24 6.10 2.00
N GLU A 353 -24.50 6.53 2.15
CA GLU A 353 -25.22 6.49 3.44
C GLU A 353 -25.36 5.07 3.95
N ALA A 354 -25.68 4.11 3.08
CA ALA A 354 -25.83 2.71 3.46
C ALA A 354 -24.52 2.11 3.99
N ASN A 355 -23.40 2.39 3.31
CA ASN A 355 -22.11 1.85 3.69
C ASN A 355 -21.50 2.58 4.90
N LEU A 356 -21.76 3.89 5.05
CA LEU A 356 -21.41 4.64 6.25
C LEU A 356 -22.20 4.11 7.46
N ALA A 357 -23.50 3.87 7.31
CA ALA A 357 -24.35 3.30 8.35
C ALA A 357 -23.89 1.88 8.73
N LEU A 358 -23.49 1.06 7.76
CA LEU A 358 -22.97 -0.28 8.01
C LEU A 358 -21.67 -0.24 8.83
N ALA A 359 -20.72 0.62 8.46
CA ALA A 359 -19.46 0.78 9.20
C ALA A 359 -19.75 1.31 10.64
N LYS A 360 -20.66 2.28 10.77
CA LYS A 360 -21.08 2.82 12.07
C LYS A 360 -21.74 1.74 12.93
N ARG A 361 -22.62 0.93 12.38
CA ARG A 361 -23.29 -0.16 13.07
C ARG A 361 -22.30 -1.22 13.59
N LEU A 362 -21.30 -1.59 12.79
CA LEU A 362 -20.22 -2.50 13.20
C LEU A 362 -19.45 -1.95 14.41
N LEU A 363 -19.21 -0.63 14.45
CA LEU A 363 -18.54 0.01 15.58
C LEU A 363 -19.43 0.10 16.82
N ASP A 364 -20.63 0.66 16.69
CA ASP A 364 -21.47 1.01 17.82
C ASP A 364 -22.07 -0.23 18.52
N GLU A 365 -22.50 -1.23 17.74
CA GLU A 365 -23.14 -2.43 18.27
C GLU A 365 -22.16 -3.56 18.60
N HIS A 366 -20.98 -3.60 17.94
CA HIS A 366 -20.06 -4.72 18.03
C HIS A 366 -18.62 -4.36 18.39
N GLY A 367 -18.30 -3.06 18.48
CA GLY A 367 -16.94 -2.60 18.78
C GLY A 367 -15.92 -2.93 17.68
N ILE A 368 -16.36 -3.02 16.42
CA ILE A 368 -15.51 -3.31 15.26
C ILE A 368 -15.32 -2.03 14.43
N PHE A 369 -14.09 -1.51 14.40
CA PHE A 369 -13.77 -0.31 13.64
C PHE A 369 -13.34 -0.64 12.22
N THR A 370 -14.17 -0.24 11.26
CA THR A 370 -13.97 -0.31 9.80
C THR A 370 -14.30 1.04 9.19
N VAL A 371 -14.07 1.23 7.90
CA VAL A 371 -14.41 2.49 7.21
C VAL A 371 -15.13 2.25 5.89
N HIS A 372 -16.08 3.13 5.59
CA HIS A 372 -16.68 3.18 4.25
C HIS A 372 -15.68 3.78 3.24
N ARG A 373 -15.86 3.45 1.96
CA ARG A 373 -15.11 4.00 0.83
C ARG A 373 -16.05 4.29 -0.32
N ASP A 374 -15.81 5.45 -0.95
CA ASP A 374 -16.56 5.95 -2.10
C ASP A 374 -15.71 5.97 -3.36
N GLY A 375 -16.28 6.42 -4.47
CA GLY A 375 -15.58 6.70 -5.71
C GLY A 375 -15.44 5.53 -6.68
N LEU A 376 -15.89 4.31 -6.29
CA LEU A 376 -16.00 3.21 -7.22
C LEU A 376 -17.16 3.46 -8.20
N ALA A 377 -16.97 3.15 -9.47
CA ALA A 377 -18.07 3.21 -10.45
C ALA A 377 -19.24 2.29 -10.09
N SER A 378 -18.97 1.19 -9.36
CA SER A 378 -19.99 0.25 -8.88
C SER A 378 -20.69 0.68 -7.59
N GLY A 379 -20.36 1.85 -7.02
CA GLY A 379 -20.91 2.37 -5.76
C GLY A 379 -20.00 2.10 -4.55
N SER A 380 -20.43 2.60 -3.39
CA SER A 380 -19.67 2.59 -2.14
C SER A 380 -19.52 1.20 -1.51
N CYS A 381 -18.61 1.06 -0.58
CA CYS A 381 -18.32 -0.18 0.14
C CYS A 381 -17.78 0.08 1.54
N VAL A 382 -17.63 -0.98 2.33
CA VAL A 382 -16.89 -0.98 3.61
C VAL A 382 -15.56 -1.68 3.40
N ARG A 383 -14.46 -1.01 3.79
CA ARG A 383 -13.11 -1.54 3.74
C ARG A 383 -12.71 -2.15 5.08
N VAL A 384 -12.09 -3.32 5.02
CA VAL A 384 -11.51 -4.05 6.16
C VAL A 384 -10.01 -4.18 5.92
N THR A 385 -9.21 -3.76 6.89
CA THR A 385 -7.75 -3.73 6.76
C THR A 385 -7.11 -4.26 8.05
N PRO A 386 -6.91 -5.59 8.19
CA PRO A 386 -6.11 -6.14 9.28
C PRO A 386 -4.62 -5.79 9.11
N ALA A 387 -3.87 -5.82 10.21
CA ALA A 387 -2.42 -5.65 10.24
C ALA A 387 -1.75 -6.76 11.06
N LEU A 388 -0.41 -6.74 11.17
CA LEU A 388 0.33 -7.73 11.96
C LEU A 388 -0.06 -7.75 13.45
N ALA A 389 -0.55 -6.63 13.97
CA ALA A 389 -1.05 -6.51 15.34
C ALA A 389 -2.45 -7.13 15.54
N THR A 390 -3.16 -7.42 14.45
CA THR A 390 -4.49 -8.04 14.51
C THR A 390 -4.38 -9.52 14.87
N THR A 391 -5.16 -9.95 15.87
CA THR A 391 -5.19 -11.36 16.29
C THR A 391 -6.26 -12.14 15.51
N MET A 392 -6.14 -13.46 15.44
CA MET A 392 -7.15 -14.33 14.84
C MET A 392 -8.49 -14.23 15.58
N GLU A 393 -8.45 -14.07 16.91
CA GLU A 393 -9.65 -13.87 17.74
C GLU A 393 -10.39 -12.57 17.40
N GLU A 394 -9.66 -11.47 17.15
CA GLU A 394 -10.26 -10.23 16.69
C GLU A 394 -10.96 -10.38 15.34
N VAL A 395 -10.37 -11.16 14.45
CA VAL A 395 -10.99 -11.49 13.15
C VAL A 395 -12.25 -12.36 13.34
N ASP A 396 -12.22 -13.34 14.24
CA ASP A 396 -13.38 -14.17 14.55
C ASP A 396 -14.53 -13.36 15.16
N ARG A 397 -14.20 -12.38 16.01
CA ARG A 397 -15.20 -11.42 16.55
C ARG A 397 -15.86 -10.61 15.41
N PHE A 398 -15.06 -10.19 14.41
CA PHE A 398 -15.62 -9.51 13.24
C PHE A 398 -16.56 -10.42 12.44
N VAL A 399 -16.19 -11.68 12.21
CA VAL A 399 -17.08 -12.66 11.53
C VAL A 399 -18.38 -12.84 12.29
N ALA A 400 -18.32 -12.96 13.61
CA ALA A 400 -19.51 -13.09 14.44
C ALA A 400 -20.41 -11.84 14.40
N ALA A 401 -19.80 -10.64 14.40
CA ALA A 401 -20.51 -9.38 14.22
C ALA A 401 -21.17 -9.28 12.84
N LEU A 402 -20.45 -9.64 11.77
CA LEU A 402 -20.97 -9.59 10.41
C LEU A 402 -22.20 -10.50 10.25
N ARG A 403 -22.17 -11.72 10.79
CA ARG A 403 -23.35 -12.62 10.80
C ARG A 403 -24.58 -11.98 11.46
N LYS A 404 -24.41 -11.26 12.57
CA LYS A 404 -25.53 -10.58 13.27
C LYS A 404 -26.04 -9.37 12.49
N VAL A 405 -25.16 -8.65 11.81
CA VAL A 405 -25.52 -7.46 11.02
C VAL A 405 -26.29 -7.83 9.75
N VAL A 406 -26.02 -9.01 9.17
CA VAL A 406 -26.65 -9.45 7.92
C VAL A 406 -27.84 -10.40 8.13
N GLY A 407 -27.97 -11.02 9.30
CA GLY A 407 -29.13 -11.87 9.68
C GLY A 407 -30.31 -11.03 9.95
#